data_d6d48c5e0f134ae327ea96b4ea8362cc
#
_entry.id   d6d48c5e0f134ae327ea96b4ea8362cc
#
_cell.length_a   1.000
_cell.length_b   1.000
_cell.length_c   1.000
_cell.angle_alpha   90.00
_cell.angle_beta   90.00
_cell.angle_gamma   90.00
#
_symmetry.space_group_name_H-M   'P 1'
#
loop_
_entity.id
_entity.type
_entity.pdbx_description
1 polymer ?
#
loop_
_entity_poly.entity_id
_entity_poly.type
_entity_poly.pdbx_seq_one_letter_code
_entity_poly.pdbx_strand_id
1 'polypeptide(L)'
;MHLGAGTASQLGQWLGLPRNSLRTLVACGAAAGISASFNTPMAGVIFAMEVILMEYTIVGFIPVIVASVLGAVISQLVFGSDISFDVDTRIGVEVAVIPYMLVAGLIFGIAAVAFTRLHMLFFRLHRYSLLLRFTVIGVVTGLIAVFVPEIMGTGYDTLADALNGVLTLEILLLVVLAKLAVTALATGLGMFGGLIGPSLVIGGCLGGALVLIGGDLMPVAIDPKFSVLLGMVAMMGAVLNAPMAALVATLELSHSPEMIFPSMLTVVVACLTLKQRFGSEGVFTEQLRHQGHDILSDHGKGFLSRVGVDSVEIDSLASLHEASNRLRSPEAEALVVVPVIKSEAKPVLGVITKTNILNYYGM
;
A
#
# COMPACT_ATOMS: atom_id res chain seq x y z
N MET A 1 3.88 12.00 2.75
CA MET A 1 4.68 10.85 2.31
C MET A 1 5.77 11.27 1.30
N HIS A 2 5.44 11.73 0.07
CA HIS A 2 6.46 12.05 -0.97
C HIS A 2 7.47 13.12 -0.53
N LEU A 3 7.05 14.18 0.16
CA LEU A 3 7.96 15.21 0.67
C LEU A 3 8.93 14.61 1.72
N GLY A 4 8.40 13.84 2.68
CA GLY A 4 9.24 13.19 3.70
C GLY A 4 10.24 12.20 3.10
N ALA A 5 9.80 11.35 2.18
CA ALA A 5 10.68 10.41 1.48
C ALA A 5 11.73 11.13 0.61
N GLY A 6 11.33 12.19 -0.09
CA GLY A 6 12.23 12.97 -0.95
C GLY A 6 13.30 13.73 -0.18
N THR A 7 12.93 14.42 0.89
CA THR A 7 13.88 15.13 1.77
C THR A 7 14.84 14.16 2.45
N ALA A 8 14.33 13.01 2.93
CA ALA A 8 15.15 11.96 3.52
C ALA A 8 16.15 11.37 2.49
N SER A 9 15.69 11.12 1.25
CA SER A 9 16.56 10.66 0.16
C SER A 9 17.68 11.67 -0.14
N GLN A 10 17.34 12.95 -0.22
CA GLN A 10 18.29 14.00 -0.54
C GLN A 10 19.34 14.17 0.58
N LEU A 11 18.90 14.13 1.84
CA LEU A 11 19.79 14.15 2.99
C LEU A 11 20.75 12.95 3.02
N GLY A 12 20.23 11.75 2.77
CA GLY A 12 21.04 10.55 2.74
C GLY A 12 22.07 10.54 1.62
N GLN A 13 21.72 11.08 0.44
CA GLN A 13 22.66 11.24 -0.68
C GLN A 13 23.74 12.28 -0.34
N TRP A 14 23.35 13.39 0.28
CA TRP A 14 24.31 14.44 0.71
C TRP A 14 25.30 13.92 1.76
N LEU A 15 24.83 13.04 2.66
CA LEU A 15 25.69 12.38 3.67
C LEU A 15 26.49 11.19 3.11
N GLY A 16 26.35 10.85 1.83
CA GLY A 16 27.06 9.72 1.20
C GLY A 16 26.69 8.36 1.78
N LEU A 17 25.47 8.17 2.27
CA LEU A 17 25.06 6.93 2.91
C LEU A 17 24.99 5.76 1.92
N PRO A 18 25.32 4.54 2.36
CA PRO A 18 25.17 3.34 1.54
C PRO A 18 23.70 3.08 1.21
N ARG A 19 23.43 2.39 0.08
CA ARG A 19 22.08 2.17 -0.46
C ARG A 19 21.08 1.61 0.55
N ASN A 20 21.51 0.69 1.41
CA ASN A 20 20.64 0.09 2.43
C ASN A 20 20.19 1.12 3.48
N SER A 21 21.13 1.92 4.00
CA SER A 21 20.83 2.99 4.95
C SER A 21 19.97 4.08 4.30
N LEU A 22 20.21 4.39 3.02
CA LEU A 22 19.41 5.32 2.25
C LEU A 22 17.95 4.83 2.11
N ARG A 23 17.74 3.53 1.82
CA ARG A 23 16.39 2.93 1.78
C ARG A 23 15.66 3.05 3.11
N THR A 24 16.33 2.72 4.21
CA THR A 24 15.77 2.87 5.56
C THR A 24 15.44 4.33 5.87
N LEU A 25 16.30 5.27 5.50
CA LEU A 25 16.07 6.70 5.72
C LEU A 25 14.88 7.22 4.92
N VAL A 26 14.71 6.78 3.66
CA VAL A 26 13.54 7.07 2.83
C VAL A 26 12.25 6.53 3.46
N ALA A 27 12.30 5.31 4.00
CA ALA A 27 11.18 4.70 4.73
C ALA A 27 10.82 5.49 5.99
N CYS A 28 11.83 5.97 6.75
CA CYS A 28 11.64 6.86 7.90
C CYS A 28 10.92 8.15 7.50
N GLY A 29 11.37 8.80 6.42
CA GLY A 29 10.75 10.03 5.93
C GLY A 29 9.31 9.83 5.44
N ALA A 30 9.03 8.70 4.80
CA ALA A 30 7.67 8.36 4.38
C ALA A 30 6.76 8.07 5.56
N ALA A 31 7.22 7.26 6.54
CA ALA A 31 6.47 6.96 7.77
C ALA A 31 6.15 8.22 8.56
N ALA A 32 7.14 9.09 8.78
CA ALA A 32 6.93 10.38 9.44
C ALA A 32 5.92 11.27 8.70
N GLY A 33 5.98 11.30 7.36
CA GLY A 33 5.03 12.06 6.56
C GLY A 33 3.60 11.53 6.60
N ILE A 34 3.39 10.22 6.67
CA ILE A 34 2.07 9.59 6.85
C ILE A 34 1.56 9.89 8.25
N SER A 35 2.38 9.63 9.26
CA SER A 35 2.06 9.85 10.66
C SER A 35 1.67 11.29 10.96
N ALA A 36 2.42 12.25 10.44
CA ALA A 36 2.12 13.66 10.59
C ALA A 36 0.82 14.10 9.90
N SER A 37 0.47 13.47 8.76
CA SER A 37 -0.71 13.84 7.97
C SER A 37 -2.01 13.25 8.50
N PHE A 38 -1.96 12.06 9.09
CA PHE A 38 -3.16 11.31 9.50
C PHE A 38 -3.25 11.07 11.00
N ASN A 39 -2.23 11.49 11.76
CA ASN A 39 -2.09 11.16 13.18
C ASN A 39 -2.12 9.64 13.44
N THR A 40 -1.53 8.86 12.54
CA THR A 40 -1.50 7.39 12.55
C THR A 40 -0.06 6.86 12.57
N PRO A 41 0.63 6.92 13.71
CA PRO A 41 2.05 6.55 13.78
C PRO A 41 2.30 5.07 13.50
N MET A 42 1.46 4.15 13.97
CA MET A 42 1.64 2.72 13.73
C MET A 42 1.35 2.36 12.27
N ALA A 43 0.29 2.89 11.68
CA ALA A 43 -0.01 2.68 10.27
C ALA A 43 1.10 3.22 9.36
N GLY A 44 1.68 4.36 9.69
CA GLY A 44 2.84 4.92 8.99
C GLY A 44 4.06 3.99 9.02
N VAL A 45 4.37 3.39 10.18
CA VAL A 45 5.45 2.40 10.32
C VAL A 45 5.18 1.17 9.46
N ILE A 46 4.00 0.55 9.62
CA ILE A 46 3.66 -0.67 8.88
C ILE A 46 3.65 -0.41 7.37
N PHE A 47 3.09 0.73 6.93
CA PHE A 47 3.14 1.12 5.52
C PHE A 47 4.58 1.22 4.98
N ALA A 48 5.48 1.84 5.73
CA ALA A 48 6.88 1.96 5.32
C ALA A 48 7.57 0.59 5.22
N MET A 49 7.26 -0.34 6.13
CA MET A 49 7.78 -1.70 6.09
C MET A 49 7.18 -2.52 4.95
N GLU A 50 5.88 -2.43 4.76
CA GLU A 50 5.13 -3.23 3.79
C GLU A 50 5.33 -2.77 2.35
N VAL A 51 5.35 -1.46 2.10
CA VAL A 51 5.36 -0.89 0.74
C VAL A 51 6.74 -0.40 0.29
N ILE A 52 7.54 0.16 1.21
CA ILE A 52 8.82 0.78 0.83
C ILE A 52 9.99 -0.18 1.04
N LEU A 53 10.10 -0.76 2.24
CA LEU A 53 11.15 -1.71 2.55
C LEU A 53 10.83 -3.10 2.00
N MET A 54 9.55 -3.48 1.97
CA MET A 54 9.06 -4.82 1.58
C MET A 54 9.71 -5.94 2.42
N GLU A 55 10.16 -5.62 3.63
CA GLU A 55 10.80 -6.53 4.57
C GLU A 55 10.52 -6.10 6.02
N TYR A 56 10.38 -7.08 6.91
CA TYR A 56 10.13 -6.85 8.33
C TYR A 56 11.37 -7.23 9.14
N THR A 57 12.39 -6.36 9.12
CA THR A 57 13.61 -6.56 9.90
C THR A 57 13.64 -5.67 11.14
N ILE A 58 14.07 -6.20 12.28
CA ILE A 58 14.16 -5.43 13.54
C ILE A 58 15.05 -4.20 13.36
N VAL A 59 16.13 -4.32 12.62
CA VAL A 59 17.08 -3.23 12.38
C VAL A 59 16.45 -2.07 11.59
N GLY A 60 15.61 -2.38 10.61
CA GLY A 60 14.86 -1.38 9.85
C GLY A 60 13.68 -0.79 10.63
N PHE A 61 13.08 -1.58 11.54
CA PHE A 61 11.87 -1.21 12.26
C PHE A 61 12.08 -0.09 13.27
N ILE A 62 13.14 -0.16 14.07
CA ILE A 62 13.42 0.81 15.14
C ILE A 62 13.52 2.26 14.63
N PRO A 63 14.36 2.59 13.62
CA PRO A 63 14.46 3.97 13.13
C PRO A 63 13.15 4.46 12.49
N VAL A 64 12.38 3.57 11.85
CA VAL A 64 11.09 3.93 11.25
C VAL A 64 10.06 4.27 12.32
N ILE A 65 10.02 3.53 13.46
CA ILE A 65 9.15 3.86 14.60
C ILE A 65 9.49 5.25 15.14
N VAL A 66 10.77 5.50 15.42
CA VAL A 66 11.20 6.78 15.98
C VAL A 66 10.80 7.93 15.08
N ALA A 67 11.05 7.80 13.76
CA ALA A 67 10.70 8.83 12.78
C ALA A 67 9.17 9.05 12.71
N SER A 68 8.39 7.99 12.74
CA SER A 68 6.93 8.04 12.68
C SER A 68 6.33 8.73 13.91
N VAL A 69 6.77 8.33 15.11
CA VAL A 69 6.31 8.92 16.37
C VAL A 69 6.68 10.40 16.44
N LEU A 70 7.92 10.76 16.09
CA LEU A 70 8.34 12.16 16.06
C LEU A 70 7.51 12.98 15.04
N GLY A 71 7.19 12.39 13.88
CA GLY A 71 6.31 13.02 12.89
C GLY A 71 4.93 13.35 13.45
N ALA A 72 4.30 12.40 14.17
CA ALA A 72 3.00 12.61 14.83
C ALA A 72 3.10 13.67 15.93
N VAL A 73 4.08 13.54 16.81
CA VAL A 73 4.27 14.48 17.96
C VAL A 73 4.48 15.92 17.46
N ILE A 74 5.34 16.11 16.46
CA ILE A 74 5.58 17.45 15.89
C ILE A 74 4.30 17.99 15.24
N SER A 75 3.57 17.16 14.50
CA SER A 75 2.30 17.57 13.91
C SER A 75 1.28 17.98 14.96
N GLN A 76 1.14 17.21 16.03
CA GLN A 76 0.23 17.52 17.14
C GLN A 76 0.61 18.82 17.88
N LEU A 77 1.90 19.07 18.08
CA LEU A 77 2.38 20.30 18.73
C LEU A 77 2.11 21.56 17.89
N VAL A 78 2.13 21.44 16.55
CA VAL A 78 1.96 22.58 15.64
C VAL A 78 0.49 22.81 15.27
N PHE A 79 -0.26 21.75 15.01
CA PHE A 79 -1.62 21.80 14.45
C PHE A 79 -2.70 21.37 15.45
N GLY A 80 -2.32 20.89 16.64
CA GLY A 80 -3.26 20.34 17.61
C GLY A 80 -3.42 18.83 17.47
N SER A 81 -4.14 18.25 18.43
CA SER A 81 -4.38 16.80 18.51
C SER A 81 -5.74 16.39 17.93
N ASP A 82 -6.35 17.23 17.10
CA ASP A 82 -7.66 16.91 16.54
C ASP A 82 -7.60 15.60 15.75
N ILE A 83 -8.46 14.68 16.16
CA ILE A 83 -8.60 13.37 15.54
C ILE A 83 -9.31 13.59 14.20
N SER A 84 -8.73 13.10 13.12
CA SER A 84 -9.29 13.30 11.78
C SER A 84 -10.69 12.72 11.64
N PHE A 85 -11.00 11.66 12.41
CA PHE A 85 -12.32 11.01 12.37
C PHE A 85 -12.67 10.48 13.76
N ASP A 86 -13.57 11.16 14.46
CA ASP A 86 -14.14 10.66 15.72
C ASP A 86 -15.31 9.72 15.39
N VAL A 87 -15.05 8.44 15.47
CA VAL A 87 -16.04 7.42 15.15
C VAL A 87 -16.30 6.56 16.38
N ASP A 88 -17.23 6.98 17.21
CA ASP A 88 -17.75 6.14 18.30
C ASP A 88 -18.66 5.05 17.70
N THR A 89 -18.05 3.93 17.33
CA THR A 89 -18.78 2.77 16.82
C THR A 89 -18.74 1.64 17.82
N ARG A 90 -19.79 1.51 18.60
CA ARG A 90 -20.07 0.30 19.40
C ARG A 90 -20.81 -0.71 18.52
N ILE A 91 -20.11 -1.29 17.56
CA ILE A 91 -20.72 -2.26 16.64
C ILE A 91 -20.34 -3.66 17.11
N GLY A 92 -21.27 -4.31 17.79
CA GLY A 92 -21.19 -5.76 17.96
C GLY A 92 -21.26 -6.42 16.58
N VAL A 93 -20.20 -7.13 16.16
CA VAL A 93 -20.19 -7.82 14.86
C VAL A 93 -21.09 -9.04 14.97
N GLU A 94 -22.30 -8.92 14.50
CA GLU A 94 -23.22 -10.05 14.34
C GLU A 94 -22.80 -10.88 13.11
N VAL A 95 -22.94 -12.21 13.24
CA VAL A 95 -22.66 -13.16 12.13
C VAL A 95 -23.46 -12.80 10.87
N ALA A 96 -24.65 -12.23 11.05
CA ALA A 96 -25.54 -11.78 9.97
C ALA A 96 -24.92 -10.68 9.07
N VAL A 97 -23.89 -9.95 9.52
CA VAL A 97 -23.21 -8.90 8.75
C VAL A 97 -22.08 -9.46 7.86
N ILE A 98 -21.66 -10.70 8.06
CA ILE A 98 -20.56 -11.32 7.27
C ILE A 98 -20.84 -11.31 5.76
N PRO A 99 -22.03 -11.69 5.26
CA PRO A 99 -22.32 -11.63 3.83
C PRO A 99 -22.15 -10.23 3.24
N TYR A 100 -22.57 -9.20 4.00
CA TYR A 100 -22.36 -7.81 3.60
C TYR A 100 -20.88 -7.47 3.44
N MET A 101 -20.03 -7.84 4.40
CA MET A 101 -18.58 -7.59 4.36
C MET A 101 -17.93 -8.24 3.12
N LEU A 102 -18.35 -9.46 2.76
CA LEU A 102 -17.84 -10.17 1.59
C LEU A 102 -18.23 -9.47 0.29
N VAL A 103 -19.51 -9.07 0.15
CA VAL A 103 -19.99 -8.34 -1.03
C VAL A 103 -19.36 -6.96 -1.11
N ALA A 104 -19.28 -6.24 0.01
CA ALA A 104 -18.63 -4.93 0.08
C ALA A 104 -17.14 -5.03 -0.28
N GLY A 105 -16.41 -6.01 0.25
CA GLY A 105 -15.01 -6.26 -0.08
C GLY A 105 -14.80 -6.54 -1.58
N LEU A 106 -15.70 -7.31 -2.21
CA LEU A 106 -15.69 -7.54 -3.65
C LEU A 106 -15.86 -6.23 -4.43
N ILE A 107 -16.81 -5.39 -4.05
CA ILE A 107 -17.09 -4.10 -4.70
C ILE A 107 -15.91 -3.15 -4.53
N PHE A 108 -15.34 -3.03 -3.33
CA PHE A 108 -14.13 -2.21 -3.09
C PHE A 108 -12.94 -2.73 -3.91
N GLY A 109 -12.77 -4.05 -4.00
CA GLY A 109 -11.76 -4.67 -4.85
C GLY A 109 -11.92 -4.31 -6.33
N ILE A 110 -13.14 -4.35 -6.87
CA ILE A 110 -13.44 -3.93 -8.24
C ILE A 110 -13.13 -2.44 -8.45
N ALA A 111 -13.51 -1.59 -7.49
CA ALA A 111 -13.18 -0.15 -7.54
C ALA A 111 -11.66 0.08 -7.53
N ALA A 112 -10.90 -0.68 -6.72
CA ALA A 112 -9.45 -0.62 -6.70
C ALA A 112 -8.82 -1.07 -8.03
N VAL A 113 -9.38 -2.11 -8.67
CA VAL A 113 -8.98 -2.52 -10.03
C VAL A 113 -9.23 -1.42 -11.04
N ALA A 114 -10.43 -0.81 -11.00
CA ALA A 114 -10.78 0.28 -11.91
C ALA A 114 -9.81 1.46 -11.75
N PHE A 115 -9.50 1.83 -10.48
CA PHE A 115 -8.53 2.87 -10.16
C PHE A 115 -7.14 2.53 -10.72
N THR A 116 -6.62 1.34 -10.41
CA THR A 116 -5.28 0.92 -10.82
C THR A 116 -5.15 0.86 -12.35
N ARG A 117 -6.13 0.32 -13.05
CA ARG A 117 -6.14 0.26 -14.52
C ARG A 117 -6.20 1.65 -15.15
N LEU A 118 -7.06 2.52 -14.62
CA LEU A 118 -7.18 3.89 -15.12
C LEU A 118 -5.89 4.68 -14.86
N HIS A 119 -5.30 4.52 -13.69
CA HIS A 119 -3.99 5.09 -13.36
C HIS A 119 -2.90 4.62 -14.35
N MET A 120 -2.81 3.31 -14.62
CA MET A 120 -1.82 2.76 -15.55
C MET A 120 -2.07 3.19 -17.01
N LEU A 121 -3.35 3.41 -17.38
CA LEU A 121 -3.68 3.97 -18.70
C LEU A 121 -3.08 5.37 -18.85
N PHE A 122 -3.26 6.24 -17.87
CA PHE A 122 -2.70 7.58 -17.88
C PHE A 122 -1.17 7.58 -17.71
N PHE A 123 -0.62 6.63 -16.98
CA PHE A 123 0.84 6.48 -16.83
C PHE A 123 1.55 6.24 -18.17
N ARG A 124 0.92 5.56 -19.13
CA ARG A 124 1.45 5.39 -20.49
C ARG A 124 1.64 6.71 -21.25
N LEU A 125 0.93 7.77 -20.84
CA LEU A 125 1.04 9.10 -21.43
C LEU A 125 2.22 9.93 -20.86
N HIS A 126 3.05 9.33 -20.02
CA HIS A 126 4.22 9.99 -19.39
C HIS A 126 5.27 10.49 -20.41
N ARG A 127 5.20 10.01 -21.64
CA ARG A 127 6.06 10.42 -22.76
C ARG A 127 5.85 11.86 -23.25
N TYR A 128 4.72 12.49 -22.92
CA TYR A 128 4.43 13.87 -23.29
C TYR A 128 5.15 14.87 -22.39
N SER A 129 5.30 16.11 -22.87
CA SER A 129 5.97 17.18 -22.11
C SER A 129 5.29 17.45 -20.77
N LEU A 130 6.08 17.82 -19.76
CA LEU A 130 5.60 18.09 -18.40
C LEU A 130 4.51 19.16 -18.38
N LEU A 131 4.72 20.25 -19.15
CA LEU A 131 3.75 21.35 -19.23
C LEU A 131 2.40 20.88 -19.76
N LEU A 132 2.39 20.10 -20.85
CA LEU A 132 1.14 19.57 -21.42
C LEU A 132 0.40 18.70 -20.42
N ARG A 133 1.12 17.79 -19.72
CA ARG A 133 0.51 16.91 -18.72
C ARG A 133 -0.12 17.70 -17.59
N PHE A 134 0.59 18.68 -17.04
CA PHE A 134 0.07 19.50 -15.93
C PHE A 134 -1.07 20.42 -16.36
N THR A 135 -1.03 20.95 -17.58
CA THR A 135 -2.15 21.70 -18.16
C THR A 135 -3.40 20.84 -18.28
N VAL A 136 -3.27 19.61 -18.82
CA VAL A 136 -4.38 18.67 -18.94
C VAL A 136 -4.97 18.33 -17.57
N ILE A 137 -4.10 18.03 -16.59
CA ILE A 137 -4.55 17.75 -15.21
C ILE A 137 -5.33 18.94 -14.66
N GLY A 138 -4.78 20.15 -14.75
CA GLY A 138 -5.41 21.36 -14.21
C GLY A 138 -6.75 21.67 -14.88
N VAL A 139 -6.82 21.60 -16.21
CA VAL A 139 -8.07 21.86 -16.96
C VAL A 139 -9.14 20.82 -16.65
N VAL A 140 -8.80 19.53 -16.69
CA VAL A 140 -9.78 18.46 -16.44
C VAL A 140 -10.25 18.48 -14.99
N THR A 141 -9.32 18.61 -14.03
CA THR A 141 -9.66 18.70 -12.61
C THR A 141 -10.51 19.93 -12.32
N GLY A 142 -10.12 21.10 -12.84
CA GLY A 142 -10.87 22.35 -12.66
C GLY A 142 -12.28 22.27 -13.26
N LEU A 143 -12.42 21.70 -14.47
CA LEU A 143 -13.72 21.53 -15.10
C LEU A 143 -14.64 20.61 -14.28
N ILE A 144 -14.12 19.47 -13.80
CA ILE A 144 -14.91 18.56 -12.97
C ILE A 144 -15.24 19.21 -11.61
N ALA A 145 -14.32 19.96 -11.01
CA ALA A 145 -14.52 20.63 -9.73
C ALA A 145 -15.61 21.72 -9.76
N VAL A 146 -15.90 22.30 -10.92
CA VAL A 146 -17.04 23.24 -11.07
C VAL A 146 -18.36 22.54 -10.84
N PHE A 147 -18.48 21.26 -11.25
CA PHE A 147 -19.73 20.47 -11.09
C PHE A 147 -19.74 19.65 -9.80
N VAL A 148 -18.57 19.26 -9.30
CA VAL A 148 -18.38 18.40 -8.13
C VAL A 148 -17.29 19.02 -7.24
N PRO A 149 -17.58 20.08 -6.50
CA PRO A 149 -16.62 20.78 -5.66
C PRO A 149 -16.02 19.88 -4.56
N GLU A 150 -16.71 18.83 -4.15
CA GLU A 150 -16.30 17.83 -3.14
C GLU A 150 -15.02 17.07 -3.52
N ILE A 151 -14.61 17.10 -4.79
CA ILE A 151 -13.34 16.49 -5.20
C ILE A 151 -12.11 17.32 -4.86
N MET A 152 -12.31 18.60 -4.54
CA MET A 152 -11.21 19.52 -4.22
C MET A 152 -10.53 19.14 -2.89
N GLY A 153 -9.26 19.49 -2.78
CA GLY A 153 -8.48 19.25 -1.57
C GLY A 153 -8.35 17.78 -1.17
N THR A 154 -8.20 17.54 0.13
CA THR A 154 -8.05 16.18 0.69
C THR A 154 -9.36 15.39 0.66
N GLY A 155 -10.50 16.07 0.74
CA GLY A 155 -11.85 15.47 0.77
C GLY A 155 -12.26 14.96 2.16
N TYR A 156 -11.60 15.42 3.23
CA TYR A 156 -11.93 14.97 4.60
C TYR A 156 -13.28 15.50 5.06
N ASP A 157 -13.69 16.70 4.63
CA ASP A 157 -15.01 17.25 4.91
C ASP A 157 -16.10 16.34 4.30
N THR A 158 -15.93 15.97 3.03
CA THR A 158 -16.83 15.04 2.34
C THR A 158 -16.89 13.67 3.03
N LEU A 159 -15.74 13.21 3.54
CA LEU A 159 -15.66 11.94 4.26
C LEU A 159 -16.35 12.03 5.63
N ALA A 160 -16.21 13.15 6.34
CA ALA A 160 -16.93 13.41 7.59
C ALA A 160 -18.45 13.45 7.36
N ASP A 161 -18.90 14.09 6.28
CA ASP A 161 -20.32 14.13 5.89
C ASP A 161 -20.83 12.73 5.51
N ALA A 162 -20.02 11.91 4.85
CA ALA A 162 -20.36 10.52 4.54
C ALA A 162 -20.47 9.66 5.82
N LEU A 163 -19.55 9.83 6.79
CA LEU A 163 -19.61 9.18 8.10
C LEU A 163 -20.87 9.55 8.89
N ASN A 164 -21.29 10.81 8.81
CA ASN A 164 -22.49 11.30 9.48
C ASN A 164 -23.79 10.96 8.73
N GLY A 165 -23.71 10.33 7.54
CA GLY A 165 -24.88 9.95 6.73
C GLY A 165 -25.62 11.15 6.15
N VAL A 166 -24.98 12.31 6.00
CA VAL A 166 -25.61 13.54 5.49
C VAL A 166 -25.71 13.52 3.96
N LEU A 167 -24.81 12.81 3.29
CA LEU A 167 -24.73 12.82 1.82
C LEU A 167 -25.78 11.89 1.18
N THR A 168 -26.37 12.38 0.08
CA THR A 168 -27.29 11.56 -0.74
C THR A 168 -26.51 10.54 -1.56
N LEU A 169 -27.20 9.48 -2.00
CA LEU A 169 -26.63 8.44 -2.86
C LEU A 169 -26.02 9.03 -4.14
N GLU A 170 -26.68 10.01 -4.75
CA GLU A 170 -26.23 10.66 -5.97
C GLU A 170 -24.88 11.37 -5.78
N ILE A 171 -24.74 12.13 -4.70
CA ILE A 171 -23.50 12.85 -4.37
C ILE A 171 -22.39 11.84 -4.08
N LEU A 172 -22.66 10.80 -3.28
CA LEU A 172 -21.67 9.77 -2.96
C LEU A 172 -21.12 9.10 -4.22
N LEU A 173 -22.00 8.66 -5.14
CA LEU A 173 -21.57 8.03 -6.39
C LEU A 173 -20.84 9.01 -7.32
N LEU A 174 -21.29 10.26 -7.37
CA LEU A 174 -20.65 11.29 -8.18
C LEU A 174 -19.23 11.58 -7.67
N VAL A 175 -19.05 11.72 -6.36
CA VAL A 175 -17.74 11.90 -5.73
C VAL A 175 -16.83 10.69 -5.98
N VAL A 176 -17.34 9.47 -5.83
CA VAL A 176 -16.58 8.24 -6.11
C VAL A 176 -16.04 8.26 -7.55
N LEU A 177 -16.90 8.48 -8.53
CA LEU A 177 -16.50 8.47 -9.94
C LEU A 177 -15.55 9.62 -10.28
N ALA A 178 -15.87 10.83 -9.85
CA ALA A 178 -15.08 12.03 -10.12
C ALA A 178 -13.71 11.97 -9.44
N LYS A 179 -13.65 11.62 -8.14
CA LYS A 179 -12.40 11.50 -7.38
C LYS A 179 -11.51 10.39 -7.93
N LEU A 180 -12.11 9.24 -8.28
CA LEU A 180 -11.39 8.12 -8.90
C LEU A 180 -10.76 8.55 -10.23
N ALA A 181 -11.52 9.18 -11.11
CA ALA A 181 -11.03 9.61 -12.41
C ALA A 181 -9.94 10.69 -12.30
N VAL A 182 -10.19 11.75 -11.51
CA VAL A 182 -9.26 12.87 -11.35
C VAL A 182 -7.96 12.43 -10.65
N THR A 183 -8.06 11.61 -9.62
CA THR A 183 -6.85 11.12 -8.91
C THR A 183 -6.03 10.19 -9.78
N ALA A 184 -6.67 9.26 -10.49
CA ALA A 184 -5.97 8.37 -11.43
C ALA A 184 -5.31 9.16 -12.58
N LEU A 185 -5.98 10.19 -13.10
CA LEU A 185 -5.42 11.10 -14.10
C LEU A 185 -4.19 11.86 -13.56
N ALA A 186 -4.35 12.54 -12.42
CA ALA A 186 -3.31 13.39 -11.85
C ALA A 186 -2.05 12.59 -11.49
N THR A 187 -2.21 11.49 -10.74
CA THR A 187 -1.09 10.66 -10.32
C THR A 187 -0.52 9.84 -11.47
N GLY A 188 -1.34 9.36 -12.39
CA GLY A 188 -0.91 8.65 -13.60
C GLY A 188 -0.10 9.51 -14.56
N LEU A 189 -0.46 10.78 -14.73
CA LEU A 189 0.32 11.74 -15.52
C LEU A 189 1.56 12.28 -14.79
N GLY A 190 1.81 11.84 -13.54
CA GLY A 190 3.03 12.13 -12.78
C GLY A 190 2.96 13.42 -11.98
N MET A 191 1.78 13.89 -11.62
CA MET A 191 1.64 14.94 -10.62
C MET A 191 1.99 14.38 -9.24
N PHE A 192 2.81 15.11 -8.49
CA PHE A 192 3.14 14.74 -7.12
C PHE A 192 1.90 14.86 -6.24
N GLY A 193 1.38 13.73 -5.82
CA GLY A 193 0.20 13.63 -4.98
C GLY A 193 0.18 12.35 -4.15
N GLY A 194 -0.61 12.34 -3.06
CA GLY A 194 -0.82 11.15 -2.23
C GLY A 194 -1.91 10.26 -2.82
N LEU A 195 -1.74 8.95 -2.71
CA LEU A 195 -2.79 7.97 -3.05
C LEU A 195 -3.64 7.59 -1.83
N ILE A 196 -3.11 7.76 -0.60
CA ILE A 196 -3.78 7.36 0.63
C ILE A 196 -5.08 8.17 0.82
N GLY A 197 -5.01 9.49 0.89
CA GLY A 197 -6.19 10.34 1.09
C GLY A 197 -7.30 10.08 0.07
N PRO A 198 -7.04 10.17 -1.23
CA PRO A 198 -8.05 9.86 -2.24
C PRO A 198 -8.62 8.45 -2.16
N SER A 199 -7.82 7.43 -1.84
CA SER A 199 -8.35 6.07 -1.68
C SER A 199 -9.28 5.94 -0.48
N LEU A 200 -8.98 6.65 0.64
CA LEU A 200 -9.88 6.72 1.78
C LEU A 200 -11.22 7.36 1.41
N VAL A 201 -11.20 8.49 0.69
CA VAL A 201 -12.43 9.20 0.26
C VAL A 201 -13.25 8.35 -0.71
N ILE A 202 -12.61 7.79 -1.74
CA ILE A 202 -13.31 6.92 -2.72
C ILE A 202 -13.94 5.73 -2.01
N GLY A 203 -13.16 5.04 -1.14
CA GLY A 203 -13.64 3.89 -0.38
C GLY A 203 -14.75 4.25 0.59
N GLY A 204 -14.59 5.34 1.35
CA GLY A 204 -15.59 5.80 2.32
C GLY A 204 -16.91 6.19 1.66
N CYS A 205 -16.87 7.02 0.60
CA CYS A 205 -18.08 7.38 -0.14
C CYS A 205 -18.76 6.17 -0.79
N LEU A 206 -17.96 5.21 -1.31
CA LEU A 206 -18.51 3.97 -1.83
C LEU A 206 -19.15 3.11 -0.74
N GLY A 207 -18.54 3.07 0.47
CA GLY A 207 -19.10 2.42 1.65
C GLY A 207 -20.44 3.03 2.08
N GLY A 208 -20.53 4.37 2.14
CA GLY A 208 -21.76 5.08 2.39
C GLY A 208 -22.86 4.79 1.34
N ALA A 209 -22.47 4.78 0.05
CA ALA A 209 -23.39 4.43 -1.03
C ALA A 209 -23.92 2.99 -0.91
N LEU A 210 -23.08 2.03 -0.50
CA LEU A 210 -23.49 0.64 -0.32
C LEU A 210 -24.54 0.45 0.76
N VAL A 211 -24.47 1.22 1.86
CA VAL A 211 -25.52 1.19 2.90
C VAL A 211 -26.83 1.73 2.35
N LEU A 212 -26.81 2.84 1.60
CA LEU A 212 -28.01 3.44 1.03
C LEU A 212 -28.67 2.55 -0.04
N ILE A 213 -27.88 1.73 -0.75
CA ILE A 213 -28.40 0.80 -1.77
C ILE A 213 -28.87 -0.51 -1.14
N GLY A 214 -28.13 -1.02 -0.18
CA GLY A 214 -28.28 -2.39 0.32
C GLY A 214 -28.78 -2.50 1.75
N GLY A 215 -28.91 -1.37 2.48
CA GLY A 215 -29.30 -1.38 3.89
C GLY A 215 -30.65 -2.04 4.14
N ASP A 216 -31.63 -1.82 3.27
CA ASP A 216 -32.98 -2.39 3.36
C ASP A 216 -33.02 -3.90 2.99
N LEU A 217 -32.01 -4.42 2.33
CA LEU A 217 -31.92 -5.83 1.91
C LEU A 217 -31.31 -6.72 2.99
N MET A 218 -30.71 -6.13 4.02
CA MET A 218 -30.04 -6.87 5.10
C MET A 218 -30.99 -7.10 6.27
N PRO A 219 -30.88 -8.28 6.96
CA PRO A 219 -31.69 -8.59 8.13
C PRO A 219 -31.32 -7.75 9.35
N VAL A 220 -30.19 -7.05 9.31
CA VAL A 220 -29.66 -6.19 10.38
C VAL A 220 -29.38 -4.82 9.81
N ALA A 221 -29.79 -3.76 10.50
CA ALA A 221 -29.46 -2.39 10.11
C ALA A 221 -27.94 -2.16 10.21
N ILE A 222 -27.33 -1.73 9.11
CA ILE A 222 -25.90 -1.44 9.05
C ILE A 222 -25.70 0.05 9.30
N ASP A 223 -24.86 0.38 10.30
CA ASP A 223 -24.47 1.75 10.58
C ASP A 223 -23.69 2.33 9.37
N PRO A 224 -24.04 3.48 8.83
CA PRO A 224 -23.28 4.15 7.79
C PRO A 224 -21.80 4.31 8.13
N LYS A 225 -21.48 4.69 9.37
CA LYS A 225 -20.10 4.83 9.86
C LYS A 225 -19.29 3.55 9.69
N PHE A 226 -19.90 2.42 10.01
CA PHE A 226 -19.27 1.10 9.86
C PHE A 226 -18.87 0.83 8.41
N SER A 227 -19.80 1.01 7.48
CA SER A 227 -19.56 0.74 6.07
C SER A 227 -18.58 1.73 5.44
N VAL A 228 -18.66 3.00 5.80
CA VAL A 228 -17.71 4.05 5.37
C VAL A 228 -16.30 3.69 5.81
N LEU A 229 -16.09 3.31 7.08
CA LEU A 229 -14.78 2.89 7.59
C LEU A 229 -14.26 1.64 6.88
N LEU A 230 -15.10 0.63 6.67
CA LEU A 230 -14.71 -0.56 5.91
C LEU A 230 -14.25 -0.21 4.49
N GLY A 231 -14.98 0.68 3.81
CA GLY A 231 -14.65 1.14 2.48
C GLY A 231 -13.31 1.89 2.43
N MET A 232 -13.10 2.81 3.40
CA MET A 232 -11.85 3.56 3.52
C MET A 232 -10.63 2.63 3.52
N VAL A 233 -10.64 1.66 4.44
CA VAL A 233 -9.46 0.80 4.66
C VAL A 233 -9.33 -0.28 3.60
N ALA A 234 -10.43 -0.82 3.09
CA ALA A 234 -10.41 -1.82 2.03
C ALA A 234 -9.89 -1.23 0.71
N MET A 235 -10.34 -0.03 0.35
CA MET A 235 -9.87 0.66 -0.85
C MET A 235 -8.37 1.03 -0.73
N MET A 236 -7.96 1.57 0.44
CA MET A 236 -6.56 1.89 0.71
C MET A 236 -5.68 0.64 0.63
N GLY A 237 -6.07 -0.43 1.32
CA GLY A 237 -5.32 -1.69 1.34
C GLY A 237 -5.15 -2.31 -0.05
N ALA A 238 -6.22 -2.31 -0.86
CA ALA A 238 -6.18 -2.87 -2.20
C ALA A 238 -5.38 -2.00 -3.19
N VAL A 239 -5.62 -0.68 -3.24
CA VAL A 239 -4.94 0.23 -4.19
C VAL A 239 -3.44 0.28 -3.95
N LEU A 240 -3.02 0.31 -2.67
CA LEU A 240 -1.61 0.42 -2.29
C LEU A 240 -0.92 -0.94 -2.14
N ASN A 241 -1.67 -2.04 -2.21
CA ASN A 241 -1.20 -3.38 -1.88
C ASN A 241 -0.58 -3.45 -0.47
N ALA A 242 -1.26 -2.83 0.49
CA ALA A 242 -0.81 -2.66 1.87
C ALA A 242 -1.90 -3.10 2.88
N PRO A 243 -2.27 -4.39 2.91
CA PRO A 243 -3.33 -4.87 3.79
C PRO A 243 -3.01 -4.69 5.27
N MET A 244 -1.78 -4.91 5.71
CA MET A 244 -1.40 -4.77 7.11
C MET A 244 -1.44 -3.30 7.56
N ALA A 245 -0.93 -2.38 6.73
CA ALA A 245 -1.02 -0.95 6.99
C ALA A 245 -2.49 -0.47 7.06
N ALA A 246 -3.36 -1.00 6.20
CA ALA A 246 -4.78 -0.69 6.19
C ALA A 246 -5.48 -1.15 7.49
N LEU A 247 -5.16 -2.35 8.00
CA LEU A 247 -5.71 -2.85 9.25
C LEU A 247 -5.29 -2.03 10.45
N VAL A 248 -4.01 -1.65 10.52
CA VAL A 248 -3.51 -0.79 11.60
C VAL A 248 -4.10 0.62 11.48
N ALA A 249 -4.25 1.14 10.27
CA ALA A 249 -4.94 2.41 10.03
C ALA A 249 -6.40 2.37 10.49
N THR A 250 -7.11 1.23 10.33
CA THR A 250 -8.46 1.06 10.89
C THR A 250 -8.48 1.33 12.37
N LEU A 251 -7.56 0.71 13.13
CA LEU A 251 -7.49 0.85 14.57
C LEU A 251 -7.20 2.29 15.00
N GLU A 252 -6.24 2.94 14.34
CA GLU A 252 -5.83 4.31 14.69
C GLU A 252 -6.85 5.37 14.25
N LEU A 253 -7.56 5.15 13.15
CA LEU A 253 -8.58 6.08 12.66
C LEU A 253 -9.92 5.95 13.37
N SER A 254 -10.33 4.72 13.73
CA SER A 254 -11.62 4.46 14.38
C SER A 254 -11.56 4.47 15.90
N HIS A 255 -10.37 4.33 16.51
CA HIS A 255 -10.16 4.12 17.94
C HIS A 255 -10.97 2.95 18.52
N SER A 256 -11.49 2.06 17.66
CA SER A 256 -12.33 0.92 18.02
C SER A 256 -11.67 -0.41 17.64
N PRO A 257 -11.19 -1.20 18.61
CA PRO A 257 -10.64 -2.54 18.34
C PRO A 257 -11.67 -3.49 17.70
N GLU A 258 -12.95 -3.25 17.89
CA GLU A 258 -14.05 -4.07 17.33
C GLU A 258 -14.07 -4.01 15.79
N MET A 259 -13.56 -2.93 15.20
CA MET A 259 -13.46 -2.76 13.76
C MET A 259 -12.37 -3.61 13.08
N ILE A 260 -11.44 -4.20 13.86
CA ILE A 260 -10.32 -4.97 13.29
C ILE A 260 -10.84 -6.19 12.53
N PHE A 261 -11.70 -7.01 13.16
CA PHE A 261 -12.21 -8.23 12.52
C PHE A 261 -13.00 -7.97 11.22
N PRO A 262 -14.00 -7.05 11.20
CA PRO A 262 -14.67 -6.66 9.96
C PRO A 262 -13.72 -6.17 8.87
N SER A 263 -12.77 -5.34 9.25
CA SER A 263 -11.77 -4.79 8.33
C SER A 263 -10.86 -5.87 7.76
N MET A 264 -10.41 -6.84 8.59
CA MET A 264 -9.61 -7.97 8.11
C MET A 264 -10.32 -8.72 6.99
N LEU A 265 -11.59 -9.08 7.19
CA LEU A 265 -12.37 -9.81 6.20
C LEU A 265 -12.54 -8.99 4.91
N THR A 266 -12.95 -7.73 5.04
CA THR A 266 -13.23 -6.85 3.90
C THR A 266 -11.98 -6.51 3.10
N VAL A 267 -10.88 -6.17 3.79
CA VAL A 267 -9.57 -5.86 3.16
C VAL A 267 -9.01 -7.07 2.43
N VAL A 268 -9.05 -8.26 3.06
CA VAL A 268 -8.56 -9.49 2.43
C VAL A 268 -9.36 -9.80 1.16
N VAL A 269 -10.69 -9.71 1.20
CA VAL A 269 -11.54 -9.92 0.01
C VAL A 269 -11.23 -8.90 -1.08
N ALA A 270 -11.05 -7.63 -0.74
CA ALA A 270 -10.70 -6.59 -1.70
C ALA A 270 -9.33 -6.85 -2.36
N CYS A 271 -8.30 -7.17 -1.57
CA CYS A 271 -6.96 -7.50 -2.06
C CYS A 271 -6.95 -8.77 -2.91
N LEU A 272 -7.68 -9.82 -2.50
CA LEU A 272 -7.81 -11.06 -3.28
C LEU A 272 -8.53 -10.82 -4.60
N THR A 273 -9.56 -10.00 -4.61
CA THR A 273 -10.28 -9.60 -5.83
C THR A 273 -9.33 -8.93 -6.81
N LEU A 274 -8.54 -7.95 -6.33
CA LEU A 274 -7.54 -7.28 -7.16
C LEU A 274 -6.51 -8.26 -7.73
N LYS A 275 -5.92 -9.10 -6.88
CA LYS A 275 -4.79 -9.97 -7.24
C LYS A 275 -5.22 -11.20 -8.01
N GLN A 276 -6.15 -12.00 -7.48
CA GLN A 276 -6.50 -13.31 -8.07
C GLN A 276 -7.43 -13.19 -9.28
N ARG A 277 -8.40 -12.27 -9.23
CA ARG A 277 -9.38 -12.15 -10.32
C ARG A 277 -8.87 -11.28 -11.48
N PHE A 278 -8.06 -10.27 -11.19
CA PHE A 278 -7.61 -9.30 -12.19
C PHE A 278 -6.09 -9.24 -12.39
N GLY A 279 -5.32 -9.98 -11.61
CA GLY A 279 -3.86 -10.11 -11.75
C GLY A 279 -3.09 -8.82 -11.46
N SER A 280 -3.69 -7.88 -10.73
CA SER A 280 -3.04 -6.62 -10.35
C SER A 280 -2.46 -6.69 -8.94
N GLU A 281 -1.34 -6.02 -8.72
CA GLU A 281 -0.61 -6.00 -7.44
C GLU A 281 -0.57 -4.60 -6.83
N GLY A 282 -1.56 -3.75 -7.15
CA GLY A 282 -1.63 -2.37 -6.68
C GLY A 282 -0.80 -1.39 -7.51
N VAL A 283 -1.01 -0.09 -7.26
CA VAL A 283 -0.49 0.98 -8.13
C VAL A 283 1.03 1.04 -8.15
N PHE A 284 1.69 0.97 -6.99
CA PHE A 284 3.14 1.12 -6.89
C PHE A 284 3.88 -0.04 -7.56
N THR A 285 3.42 -1.27 -7.33
CA THR A 285 4.01 -2.47 -7.94
C THR A 285 3.86 -2.46 -9.46
N GLU A 286 2.66 -2.10 -9.95
CA GLU A 286 2.39 -1.98 -11.39
C GLU A 286 3.25 -0.90 -12.06
N GLN A 287 3.44 0.26 -11.40
CA GLN A 287 4.32 1.31 -11.89
C GLN A 287 5.77 0.84 -12.01
N LEU A 288 6.32 0.20 -10.97
CA LEU A 288 7.69 -0.32 -10.97
C LEU A 288 7.88 -1.37 -12.05
N ARG A 289 6.92 -2.29 -12.21
CA ARG A 289 6.94 -3.30 -13.28
C ARG A 289 6.94 -2.66 -14.67
N HIS A 290 6.12 -1.62 -14.87
CA HIS A 290 6.07 -0.91 -16.15
C HIS A 290 7.36 -0.15 -16.45
N GLN A 291 8.10 0.28 -15.43
CA GLN A 291 9.43 0.89 -15.56
C GLN A 291 10.56 -0.13 -15.76
N GLY A 292 10.25 -1.42 -15.83
CA GLY A 292 11.23 -2.49 -16.00
C GLY A 292 11.93 -2.92 -14.70
N HIS A 293 11.42 -2.48 -13.54
CA HIS A 293 11.90 -2.94 -12.24
C HIS A 293 11.06 -4.14 -11.78
N ASP A 294 11.64 -5.33 -11.84
CA ASP A 294 10.99 -6.53 -11.32
C ASP A 294 11.36 -6.71 -9.84
N ILE A 295 10.40 -6.46 -8.95
CA ILE A 295 10.60 -6.44 -7.49
C ILE A 295 11.05 -7.81 -6.97
N LEU A 296 10.52 -8.88 -7.53
CA LEU A 296 10.89 -10.26 -7.15
C LEU A 296 12.30 -10.61 -7.60
N SER A 297 12.74 -10.11 -8.77
CA SER A 297 14.10 -10.34 -9.27
C SER A 297 15.14 -9.51 -8.54
N ASP A 298 14.77 -8.32 -8.05
CA ASP A 298 15.70 -7.45 -7.32
C ASP A 298 16.02 -7.97 -5.91
N HIS A 299 15.09 -8.66 -5.24
CA HIS A 299 15.43 -9.36 -3.99
C HIS A 299 16.43 -10.48 -4.23
N GLY A 300 16.24 -11.27 -5.29
CA GLY A 300 17.22 -12.29 -5.71
C GLY A 300 18.54 -11.69 -6.17
N LYS A 301 18.50 -10.65 -7.00
CA LYS A 301 19.68 -9.94 -7.50
C LYS A 301 20.40 -9.14 -6.42
N GLY A 302 19.69 -8.50 -5.51
CA GLY A 302 20.26 -7.81 -4.36
C GLY A 302 20.94 -8.78 -3.38
N PHE A 303 20.44 -10.00 -3.25
CA PHE A 303 21.10 -11.06 -2.52
C PHE A 303 22.34 -11.56 -3.28
N LEU A 304 22.22 -11.83 -4.58
CA LEU A 304 23.34 -12.25 -5.44
C LEU A 304 24.43 -11.18 -5.56
N SER A 305 24.08 -9.89 -5.52
CA SER A 305 25.08 -8.80 -5.53
C SER A 305 25.76 -8.59 -4.17
N ARG A 306 25.16 -9.08 -3.06
CA ARG A 306 25.78 -9.12 -1.74
C ARG A 306 26.66 -10.34 -1.55
N VAL A 307 26.31 -11.43 -2.24
CA VAL A 307 27.10 -12.65 -2.33
C VAL A 307 28.07 -12.42 -3.49
N GLY A 308 29.23 -11.88 -3.22
CA GLY A 308 30.23 -11.52 -4.22
C GLY A 308 30.61 -12.68 -5.17
N VAL A 309 31.74 -12.59 -5.83
CA VAL A 309 32.26 -13.51 -6.86
C VAL A 309 32.42 -14.98 -6.38
N ASP A 310 32.16 -15.25 -5.11
CA ASP A 310 32.40 -16.53 -4.42
C ASP A 310 31.19 -17.47 -4.35
N SER A 311 30.16 -17.26 -5.18
CA SER A 311 29.02 -18.19 -5.29
C SER A 311 29.38 -19.38 -6.18
N VAL A 312 29.16 -20.57 -5.66
CA VAL A 312 29.34 -21.84 -6.42
C VAL A 312 28.01 -22.33 -6.93
N GLU A 313 27.94 -22.67 -8.22
CA GLU A 313 26.74 -23.29 -8.81
C GLU A 313 26.48 -24.69 -8.23
N ILE A 314 25.21 -24.96 -7.90
CA ILE A 314 24.76 -26.28 -7.51
C ILE A 314 23.53 -26.68 -8.31
N ASP A 315 23.43 -27.94 -8.63
CA ASP A 315 22.31 -28.48 -9.38
C ASP A 315 21.04 -28.53 -8.52
N SER A 316 19.88 -28.25 -9.11
CA SER A 316 18.57 -28.26 -8.41
C SER A 316 18.20 -29.65 -7.84
N LEU A 317 18.81 -30.72 -8.34
CA LEU A 317 18.62 -32.09 -7.85
C LEU A 317 19.70 -32.52 -6.83
N ALA A 318 20.65 -31.63 -6.50
CA ALA A 318 21.68 -31.96 -5.51
C ALA A 318 21.07 -32.13 -4.11
N SER A 319 21.63 -33.05 -3.34
CA SER A 319 21.19 -33.29 -1.96
C SER A 319 21.62 -32.13 -1.03
N LEU A 320 20.91 -31.97 0.08
CA LEU A 320 21.26 -30.98 1.12
C LEU A 320 22.67 -31.23 1.69
N HIS A 321 23.07 -32.50 1.73
CA HIS A 321 24.42 -32.91 2.16
C HIS A 321 25.50 -32.41 1.19
N GLU A 322 25.26 -32.50 -0.11
CA GLU A 322 26.16 -32.01 -1.15
C GLU A 322 26.25 -30.47 -1.11
N ALA A 323 25.11 -29.79 -0.94
CA ALA A 323 25.07 -28.35 -0.74
C ALA A 323 25.90 -27.93 0.50
N SER A 324 25.72 -28.63 1.63
CA SER A 324 26.49 -28.39 2.85
C SER A 324 27.99 -28.57 2.65
N ASN A 325 28.41 -29.60 1.92
CA ASN A 325 29.81 -29.87 1.66
C ASN A 325 30.46 -28.78 0.77
N ARG A 326 29.75 -28.29 -0.25
CA ARG A 326 30.22 -27.21 -1.11
C ARG A 326 30.35 -25.88 -0.36
N LEU A 327 29.42 -25.58 0.56
CA LEU A 327 29.49 -24.40 1.43
C LEU A 327 30.55 -24.48 2.53
N ARG A 328 31.17 -25.63 2.76
CA ARG A 328 32.29 -25.78 3.69
C ARG A 328 33.60 -25.24 3.13
N SER A 329 33.70 -25.00 1.82
CA SER A 329 34.90 -24.38 1.26
C SER A 329 35.04 -22.95 1.80
N PRO A 330 36.27 -22.48 2.09
CA PRO A 330 36.51 -21.13 2.62
C PRO A 330 36.03 -20.01 1.70
N GLU A 331 35.90 -20.31 0.40
CA GLU A 331 35.57 -19.37 -0.66
C GLU A 331 34.07 -19.27 -0.96
N ALA A 332 33.24 -20.21 -0.41
CA ALA A 332 31.82 -20.25 -0.72
C ALA A 332 30.97 -19.66 0.41
N GLU A 333 30.35 -18.51 0.19
CA GLU A 333 29.37 -17.91 1.10
C GLU A 333 27.92 -18.35 0.79
N ALA A 334 27.66 -18.69 -0.48
CA ALA A 334 26.35 -19.18 -0.92
C ALA A 334 26.44 -20.09 -2.16
N LEU A 335 25.40 -20.87 -2.39
CA LEU A 335 25.24 -21.71 -3.58
C LEU A 335 24.11 -21.18 -4.44
N VAL A 336 24.37 -21.05 -5.73
CA VAL A 336 23.35 -20.67 -6.73
C VAL A 336 22.74 -21.94 -7.30
N VAL A 337 21.43 -22.11 -7.12
CA VAL A 337 20.70 -23.28 -7.62
C VAL A 337 20.33 -23.06 -9.07
N VAL A 338 20.80 -23.95 -9.95
CA VAL A 338 20.55 -23.93 -11.40
C VAL A 338 19.78 -25.19 -11.84
N PRO A 339 19.01 -25.14 -12.93
CA PRO A 339 18.35 -26.32 -13.45
C PRO A 339 19.33 -27.30 -14.12
N VAL A 340 19.00 -28.58 -14.09
CA VAL A 340 19.81 -29.69 -14.68
C VAL A 340 19.93 -29.60 -16.22
N ILE A 341 19.13 -28.75 -16.87
CA ILE A 341 19.06 -28.65 -18.34
C ILE A 341 20.32 -27.95 -18.88
N LYS A 342 21.05 -28.62 -19.77
CA LYS A 342 22.19 -28.07 -20.51
C LYS A 342 21.73 -27.03 -21.55
N SER A 343 21.56 -25.79 -21.15
CA SER A 343 21.28 -24.65 -22.00
C SER A 343 22.30 -23.55 -21.70
N GLU A 344 22.71 -22.78 -22.70
CA GLU A 344 23.70 -21.69 -22.56
C GLU A 344 23.27 -20.58 -21.62
N ALA A 345 21.94 -20.45 -21.35
CA ALA A 345 21.37 -19.52 -20.37
C ALA A 345 20.61 -20.32 -19.29
N LYS A 346 21.29 -20.70 -18.22
CA LYS A 346 20.65 -21.36 -17.06
C LYS A 346 19.96 -20.31 -16.17
N PRO A 347 18.62 -20.32 -16.04
CA PRO A 347 17.96 -19.43 -15.10
C PRO A 347 18.33 -19.84 -13.67
N VAL A 348 18.61 -18.88 -12.81
CA VAL A 348 18.82 -19.11 -11.38
C VAL A 348 17.48 -19.45 -10.75
N LEU A 349 17.35 -20.66 -10.15
CA LEU A 349 16.12 -21.10 -9.47
C LEU A 349 16.05 -20.64 -8.03
N GLY A 350 17.19 -20.43 -7.39
CA GLY A 350 17.27 -19.98 -5.99
C GLY A 350 18.71 -19.88 -5.50
N VAL A 351 18.84 -19.48 -4.26
CA VAL A 351 20.13 -19.35 -3.57
C VAL A 351 20.05 -20.01 -2.21
N ILE A 352 21.03 -20.81 -1.86
CA ILE A 352 21.14 -21.49 -0.56
C ILE A 352 22.34 -20.88 0.20
N THR A 353 22.13 -20.39 1.41
CA THR A 353 23.16 -19.86 2.29
C THR A 353 23.53 -20.84 3.39
N LYS A 354 24.68 -20.65 4.03
CA LYS A 354 25.05 -21.37 5.25
C LYS A 354 23.97 -21.29 6.33
N THR A 355 23.39 -20.11 6.51
CA THR A 355 22.30 -19.87 7.48
C THR A 355 21.04 -20.69 7.15
N ASN A 356 20.67 -20.82 5.88
CA ASN A 356 19.52 -21.64 5.49
C ASN A 356 19.73 -23.11 5.87
N ILE A 357 20.95 -23.64 5.66
CA ILE A 357 21.29 -25.02 6.02
C ILE A 357 21.35 -25.21 7.53
N LEU A 358 21.99 -24.30 8.27
CA LEU A 358 22.06 -24.36 9.73
C LEU A 358 20.69 -24.30 10.38
N ASN A 359 19.79 -23.42 9.90
CA ASN A 359 18.43 -23.36 10.38
C ASN A 359 17.61 -24.63 10.13
N TYR A 360 17.88 -25.35 9.01
CA TYR A 360 17.24 -26.62 8.73
C TYR A 360 17.66 -27.73 9.68
N TYR A 361 18.93 -27.75 10.08
CA TYR A 361 19.46 -28.75 11.03
C TYR A 361 19.26 -28.37 12.50
N GLY A 362 18.70 -27.19 12.80
CA GLY A 362 18.47 -26.74 14.19
C GLY A 362 19.75 -26.42 14.96
N MET A 363 20.81 -26.05 14.26
CA MET A 363 22.10 -25.64 14.83
C MET A 363 22.20 -24.11 14.98
#